data_705dccdac114d5b096d9d2387a3c4344
#
_entry.id   705dccdac114d5b096d9d2387a3c4344
#
_cell.length_a   1.000
_cell.length_b   1.000
_cell.length_c   1.000
_cell.angle_alpha   90.00
_cell.angle_beta   90.00
_cell.angle_gamma   90.00
#
_symmetry.space_group_name_H-M   'P 1'
#
loop_
_entity.id
_entity.type
_entity.pdbx_description
1 polymer ?
#
loop_
_entity_poly.entity_id
_entity_poly.type
_entity_poly.pdbx_seq_one_letter_code
_entity_poly.pdbx_strand_id
1 'polypeptide(L)'
;MSDNWFDTLGVFDLETTGIDVETSRIVSAYIGVLDAHGNLVEQWNWLANPGVEIPVGASAVHGITTERARAEGRPAAEVVKEIIGVLASLFDRGLAVTIYNAPYDLSLLYHEALRNDLSPLGEPAPIIDPLVLDKAIDKYRKGKRTLEFAAEVYGVSLVDAHDASADAIAAGRVAQAMAKLYPDELAVEARLLHMRQIDWCAEQSADFQDYMRRTHNPDFTTSGLWPVR
;
A
#
# COMPACT_ATOMS: atom_id res chain seq x y z
N MET A 1 4.36 -23.75 16.99
CA MET A 1 3.68 -23.63 15.68
C MET A 1 4.26 -22.39 15.06
N SER A 2 4.78 -22.44 13.85
CA SER A 2 5.20 -21.20 13.18
C SER A 2 3.94 -20.43 12.85
N ASP A 3 3.76 -19.26 13.46
CA ASP A 3 2.65 -18.39 13.11
C ASP A 3 2.82 -17.97 11.64
N ASN A 4 1.78 -18.12 10.84
CA ASN A 4 1.81 -17.66 9.45
C ASN A 4 1.77 -16.14 9.42
N TRP A 5 2.36 -15.52 8.40
CA TRP A 5 2.36 -14.06 8.26
C TRP A 5 0.95 -13.45 8.24
N PHE A 6 -0.05 -14.22 7.84
CA PHE A 6 -1.44 -13.79 7.76
C PHE A 6 -2.25 -14.04 9.05
N ASP A 7 -1.64 -14.62 10.10
CA ASP A 7 -2.29 -14.79 11.41
C ASP A 7 -2.27 -13.47 12.21
N THR A 8 -1.24 -12.64 12.01
CA THR A 8 -1.18 -11.27 12.49
C THR A 8 -0.37 -10.44 11.51
N LEU A 9 -0.93 -9.41 10.96
CA LEU A 9 -0.27 -8.56 9.97
C LEU A 9 -0.59 -7.08 10.15
N GLY A 10 0.38 -6.23 9.79
CA GLY A 10 0.16 -4.80 9.64
C GLY A 10 -0.56 -4.48 8.34
N VAL A 11 -1.28 -3.37 8.31
CA VAL A 11 -1.88 -2.78 7.11
C VAL A 11 -1.54 -1.30 7.05
N PHE A 12 -1.30 -0.77 5.86
CA PHE A 12 -0.94 0.64 5.66
C PHE A 12 -1.53 1.17 4.36
N ASP A 13 -2.01 2.42 4.41
CA ASP A 13 -2.52 3.15 3.25
C ASP A 13 -2.41 4.66 3.44
N LEU A 14 -2.31 5.41 2.33
CA LEU A 14 -2.18 6.86 2.29
C LEU A 14 -3.23 7.49 1.38
N GLU A 15 -3.85 8.60 1.84
CA GLU A 15 -4.51 9.55 0.96
C GLU A 15 -3.59 10.74 0.68
N THR A 16 -3.60 11.22 -0.57
CA THR A 16 -2.57 12.13 -1.06
C THR A 16 -3.12 13.24 -1.94
N THR A 17 -2.29 14.24 -2.22
CA THR A 17 -2.66 15.34 -3.11
C THR A 17 -2.65 14.97 -4.60
N GLY A 18 -2.18 13.76 -4.98
CA GLY A 18 -2.10 13.34 -6.38
C GLY A 18 -1.30 12.04 -6.54
N ILE A 19 -1.06 11.63 -7.78
CA ILE A 19 -0.50 10.31 -8.12
C ILE A 19 1.01 10.29 -8.38
N ASP A 20 1.64 11.45 -8.47
CA ASP A 20 3.09 11.56 -8.65
C ASP A 20 3.79 11.48 -7.29
N VAL A 21 4.55 10.42 -7.07
CA VAL A 21 5.19 10.13 -5.78
C VAL A 21 6.27 11.14 -5.40
N GLU A 22 6.88 11.83 -6.37
CA GLU A 22 7.94 12.80 -6.11
C GLU A 22 7.37 14.17 -5.68
N THR A 23 6.20 14.54 -6.16
CA THR A 23 5.64 15.89 -5.99
C THR A 23 4.40 15.93 -5.09
N SER A 24 3.66 14.82 -5.00
CA SER A 24 2.47 14.73 -4.14
C SER A 24 2.84 14.78 -2.65
N ARG A 25 1.84 15.07 -1.82
CA ARG A 25 1.93 15.20 -0.38
C ARG A 25 0.97 14.24 0.31
N ILE A 26 1.35 13.78 1.51
CA ILE A 26 0.44 13.04 2.38
C ILE A 26 -0.65 13.99 2.89
N VAL A 27 -1.90 13.57 2.76
CA VAL A 27 -3.09 14.23 3.31
C VAL A 27 -3.60 13.47 4.53
N SER A 28 -3.77 12.17 4.43
CA SER A 28 -4.04 11.30 5.57
C SER A 28 -3.27 9.99 5.47
N ALA A 29 -3.14 9.31 6.59
CA ALA A 29 -2.48 8.01 6.67
C ALA A 29 -3.20 7.12 7.68
N TYR A 30 -3.20 5.83 7.42
CA TYR A 30 -3.69 4.84 8.33
C TYR A 30 -2.73 3.66 8.43
N ILE A 31 -2.47 3.23 9.67
CA ILE A 31 -1.79 1.96 9.96
C ILE A 31 -2.68 1.18 10.93
N GLY A 32 -2.84 -0.11 10.68
CA GLY A 32 -3.55 -1.01 11.58
C GLY A 32 -2.83 -2.34 11.74
N VAL A 33 -3.26 -3.13 12.72
CA VAL A 33 -2.86 -4.53 12.88
C VAL A 33 -4.12 -5.37 12.89
N LEU A 34 -4.14 -6.41 12.05
CA LEU A 34 -5.24 -7.37 11.96
C LEU A 34 -4.84 -8.70 12.59
N ASP A 35 -5.81 -9.36 13.26
CA ASP A 35 -5.69 -10.74 13.70
C ASP A 35 -5.98 -11.75 12.56
N ALA A 36 -5.86 -13.05 12.81
CA ALA A 36 -6.11 -14.14 11.85
C ALA A 36 -7.53 -14.16 11.25
N HIS A 37 -8.47 -13.46 11.88
CA HIS A 37 -9.87 -13.33 11.44
C HIS A 37 -10.14 -12.03 10.69
N GLY A 38 -9.12 -11.18 10.51
CA GLY A 38 -9.23 -9.87 9.90
C GLY A 38 -9.88 -8.83 10.82
N ASN A 39 -9.91 -9.06 12.14
CA ASN A 39 -10.34 -8.07 13.10
C ASN A 39 -9.19 -7.12 13.43
N LEU A 40 -9.53 -5.84 13.55
CA LEU A 40 -8.59 -4.80 13.93
C LEU A 40 -8.25 -4.93 15.43
N VAL A 41 -6.95 -5.00 15.76
CA VAL A 41 -6.45 -5.11 17.15
C VAL A 41 -5.63 -3.91 17.59
N GLU A 42 -4.96 -3.22 16.66
CA GLU A 42 -4.25 -1.96 16.89
C GLU A 42 -4.47 -1.02 15.71
N GLN A 43 -4.46 0.30 15.97
CA GLN A 43 -4.58 1.28 14.89
C GLN A 43 -3.95 2.63 15.22
N TRP A 44 -3.49 3.30 14.16
CA TRP A 44 -3.02 4.68 14.16
C TRP A 44 -3.56 5.37 12.91
N ASN A 45 -4.00 6.61 13.07
CA ASN A 45 -4.47 7.42 11.95
C ASN A 45 -3.97 8.86 12.10
N TRP A 46 -3.74 9.49 10.97
CA TRP A 46 -3.24 10.85 10.91
C TRP A 46 -3.98 11.64 9.84
N LEU A 47 -4.24 12.91 10.17
CA LEU A 47 -4.56 13.93 9.21
C LEU A 47 -3.39 14.92 9.20
N ALA A 48 -2.77 15.09 8.02
CA ALA A 48 -1.66 16.02 7.83
C ALA A 48 -2.14 17.31 7.17
N ASN A 49 -1.50 18.41 7.53
CA ASN A 49 -1.52 19.61 6.72
C ASN A 49 -0.42 19.48 5.66
N PRO A 50 -0.75 19.26 4.37
CA PRO A 50 0.25 19.03 3.33
C PRO A 50 1.08 20.28 2.98
N GLY A 51 0.73 21.46 3.52
CA GLY A 51 1.38 22.74 3.23
C GLY A 51 1.11 23.26 1.80
N VAL A 52 0.35 22.54 1.00
CA VAL A 52 -0.05 22.89 -0.36
C VAL A 52 -1.56 22.77 -0.52
N GLU A 53 -2.08 23.25 -1.63
CA GLU A 53 -3.49 23.05 -1.99
C GLU A 53 -3.74 21.59 -2.38
N ILE A 54 -4.84 21.01 -1.90
CA ILE A 54 -5.30 19.68 -2.31
C ILE A 54 -6.13 19.88 -3.58
N PRO A 55 -5.72 19.30 -4.72
CA PRO A 55 -6.47 19.41 -5.95
C PRO A 55 -7.92 18.91 -5.82
N VAL A 56 -8.86 19.56 -6.49
CA VAL A 56 -10.28 19.18 -6.45
C VAL A 56 -10.49 17.70 -6.80
N GLY A 57 -9.71 17.17 -7.76
CA GLY A 57 -9.78 15.76 -8.13
C GLY A 57 -9.40 14.82 -6.98
N ALA A 58 -8.35 15.12 -6.22
CA ALA A 58 -7.94 14.35 -5.05
C ALA A 58 -8.98 14.47 -3.91
N SER A 59 -9.40 15.71 -3.62
CA SER A 59 -10.42 15.97 -2.60
C SER A 59 -11.76 15.27 -2.91
N ALA A 60 -12.12 15.15 -4.20
CA ALA A 60 -13.32 14.43 -4.62
C ALA A 60 -13.21 12.90 -4.41
N VAL A 61 -12.00 12.35 -4.36
CA VAL A 61 -11.74 10.93 -4.11
C VAL A 61 -11.84 10.64 -2.61
N HIS A 62 -11.01 11.27 -1.77
CA HIS A 62 -10.91 10.96 -0.34
C HIS A 62 -11.71 11.89 0.59
N GLY A 63 -12.42 12.88 0.06
CA GLY A 63 -13.33 13.74 0.85
C GLY A 63 -12.64 14.78 1.74
N ILE A 64 -11.31 14.92 1.72
CA ILE A 64 -10.57 15.87 2.56
C ILE A 64 -10.26 17.11 1.74
N THR A 65 -10.76 18.27 2.20
CA THR A 65 -10.50 19.55 1.53
C THR A 65 -9.25 20.22 2.06
N THR A 66 -8.72 21.18 1.29
CA THR A 66 -7.58 22.01 1.73
C THR A 66 -7.89 22.75 3.04
N GLU A 67 -9.12 23.27 3.17
CA GLU A 67 -9.57 24.01 4.37
C GLU A 67 -9.54 23.10 5.60
N ARG A 68 -10.08 21.86 5.46
CA ARG A 68 -10.08 20.88 6.54
C ARG A 68 -8.66 20.47 6.92
N ALA A 69 -7.81 20.15 5.95
CA ALA A 69 -6.43 19.76 6.20
C ALA A 69 -5.62 20.88 6.88
N ARG A 70 -5.87 22.15 6.53
CA ARG A 70 -5.24 23.31 7.19
C ARG A 70 -5.73 23.55 8.60
N ALA A 71 -7.04 23.34 8.86
CA ALA A 71 -7.65 23.63 10.15
C ALA A 71 -7.40 22.53 11.19
N GLU A 72 -7.41 21.27 10.77
CA GLU A 72 -7.41 20.08 11.65
C GLU A 72 -6.13 19.25 11.52
N GLY A 73 -5.41 19.38 10.39
CA GLY A 73 -4.21 18.59 10.09
C GLY A 73 -2.99 19.02 10.92
N ARG A 74 -2.22 18.02 11.29
CA ARG A 74 -0.95 18.21 12.00
C ARG A 74 0.18 18.58 11.03
N PRO A 75 1.29 19.16 11.50
CA PRO A 75 2.46 19.43 10.67
C PRO A 75 2.96 18.16 9.96
N ALA A 76 3.19 18.24 8.64
CA ALA A 76 3.59 17.08 7.83
C ALA A 76 4.84 16.37 8.38
N ALA A 77 5.85 17.13 8.83
CA ALA A 77 7.07 16.55 9.41
C ALA A 77 6.81 15.65 10.63
N GLU A 78 5.87 16.04 11.50
CA GLU A 78 5.50 15.24 12.67
C GLU A 78 4.78 13.97 12.26
N VAL A 79 3.81 14.09 11.35
CA VAL A 79 3.02 12.96 10.83
C VAL A 79 3.93 11.95 10.13
N VAL A 80 4.79 12.40 9.22
CA VAL A 80 5.74 11.52 8.49
C VAL A 80 6.67 10.81 9.46
N LYS A 81 7.21 11.51 10.47
CA LYS A 81 8.07 10.91 11.50
C LYS A 81 7.35 9.80 12.27
N GLU A 82 6.10 10.04 12.66
CA GLU A 82 5.31 9.05 13.40
C GLU A 82 4.95 7.83 12.53
N ILE A 83 4.54 8.04 11.28
CA ILE A 83 4.28 6.94 10.33
C ILE A 83 5.52 6.04 10.21
N ILE A 84 6.70 6.63 9.97
CA ILE A 84 7.97 5.89 9.88
C ILE A 84 8.24 5.12 11.17
N GLY A 85 8.04 5.76 12.33
CA GLY A 85 8.26 5.13 13.63
C GLY A 85 7.34 3.94 13.89
N VAL A 86 6.05 4.06 13.53
CA VAL A 86 5.09 2.96 13.68
C VAL A 86 5.42 1.82 12.72
N LEU A 87 5.69 2.09 11.44
CA LEU A 87 6.08 1.04 10.48
C LEU A 87 7.36 0.31 10.93
N ALA A 88 8.39 1.04 11.36
CA ALA A 88 9.61 0.45 11.90
C ALA A 88 9.31 -0.48 13.10
N SER A 89 8.45 -0.03 14.02
CA SER A 89 8.02 -0.85 15.17
C SER A 89 7.30 -2.14 14.74
N LEU A 90 6.48 -2.10 13.68
CA LEU A 90 5.82 -3.31 13.17
C LEU A 90 6.86 -4.29 12.60
N PHE A 91 7.85 -3.81 11.85
CA PHE A 91 8.93 -4.65 11.33
C PHE A 91 9.81 -5.22 12.45
N ASP A 92 10.14 -4.43 13.48
CA ASP A 92 10.88 -4.90 14.65
C ASP A 92 10.15 -5.99 15.43
N ARG A 93 8.81 -5.97 15.41
CA ARG A 93 7.95 -7.04 15.96
C ARG A 93 7.89 -8.27 15.05
N GLY A 94 8.49 -8.24 13.87
CA GLY A 94 8.47 -9.33 12.88
C GLY A 94 7.17 -9.43 12.08
N LEU A 95 6.32 -8.40 12.12
CA LEU A 95 5.07 -8.40 11.37
C LEU A 95 5.29 -8.09 9.89
N ALA A 96 4.62 -8.82 9.01
CA ALA A 96 4.46 -8.40 7.63
C ALA A 96 3.49 -7.21 7.55
N VAL A 97 3.78 -6.25 6.70
CA VAL A 97 2.88 -5.12 6.45
C VAL A 97 2.28 -5.25 5.06
N THR A 98 0.97 -5.27 5.00
CA THR A 98 0.21 -5.32 3.74
C THR A 98 -0.09 -3.92 3.24
N ILE A 99 0.24 -3.68 1.96
CA ILE A 99 0.01 -2.41 1.26
C ILE A 99 -0.44 -2.74 -0.16
N TYR A 100 -1.60 -2.24 -0.58
CA TYR A 100 -2.08 -2.46 -1.95
C TYR A 100 -1.39 -1.51 -2.92
N ASN A 101 -0.62 -2.02 -3.88
CA ASN A 101 0.25 -1.23 -4.75
C ASN A 101 1.36 -0.50 -3.97
N ALA A 102 2.07 -1.24 -3.13
CA ALA A 102 3.09 -0.76 -2.20
C ALA A 102 4.10 0.25 -2.76
N PRO A 103 4.54 0.17 -4.05
CA PRO A 103 5.44 1.17 -4.62
C PRO A 103 4.92 2.60 -4.61
N TYR A 104 3.61 2.79 -4.59
CA TYR A 104 3.04 4.13 -4.50
C TYR A 104 3.25 4.73 -3.11
N ASP A 105 2.71 4.08 -2.08
CA ASP A 105 2.72 4.59 -0.70
C ASP A 105 4.14 4.71 -0.13
N LEU A 106 4.95 3.69 -0.33
CA LEU A 106 6.30 3.67 0.21
C LEU A 106 7.24 4.65 -0.49
N SER A 107 7.09 4.86 -1.81
CA SER A 107 7.88 5.87 -2.51
C SER A 107 7.46 7.29 -2.13
N LEU A 108 6.15 7.52 -1.98
CA LEU A 108 5.65 8.81 -1.53
C LEU A 108 6.11 9.10 -0.10
N LEU A 109 6.04 8.14 0.81
CA LEU A 109 6.56 8.27 2.18
C LEU A 109 8.07 8.55 2.18
N TYR A 110 8.84 7.91 1.29
CA TYR A 110 10.26 8.15 1.13
C TYR A 110 10.54 9.61 0.73
N HIS A 111 9.84 10.13 -0.28
CA HIS A 111 9.99 11.53 -0.73
C HIS A 111 9.50 12.54 0.30
N GLU A 112 8.44 12.21 1.04
CA GLU A 112 7.96 13.05 2.15
C GLU A 112 8.98 13.12 3.30
N ALA A 113 9.65 12.00 3.61
CA ALA A 113 10.73 12.02 4.61
C ALA A 113 11.87 12.94 4.19
N LEU A 114 12.37 12.81 2.96
CA LEU A 114 13.45 13.66 2.45
C LEU A 114 13.06 15.16 2.45
N ARG A 115 11.82 15.46 2.05
CA ARG A 115 11.29 16.82 2.00
C ARG A 115 11.21 17.50 3.36
N ASN A 116 11.01 16.72 4.40
CA ASN A 116 10.91 17.17 5.78
C ASN A 116 12.24 17.02 6.57
N ASP A 117 13.36 16.81 5.88
CA ASP A 117 14.68 16.59 6.49
C ASP A 117 14.71 15.43 7.49
N LEU A 118 13.90 14.39 7.26
CA LEU A 118 13.83 13.17 8.04
C LEU A 118 14.59 12.04 7.35
N SER A 119 15.12 11.10 8.16
CA SER A 119 15.63 9.84 7.61
C SER A 119 14.46 9.01 7.09
N PRO A 120 14.49 8.57 5.83
CA PRO A 120 13.47 7.66 5.30
C PRO A 120 13.41 6.35 6.10
N LEU A 121 12.27 5.66 6.00
CA LEU A 121 12.16 4.27 6.43
C LEU A 121 13.23 3.46 5.68
N GLY A 122 14.04 2.68 6.40
CA GLY A 122 15.10 1.87 5.80
C GLY A 122 14.56 0.88 4.75
N GLU A 123 15.09 -0.32 4.70
CA GLU A 123 14.53 -1.36 3.82
C GLU A 123 13.21 -1.91 4.42
N PRO A 124 12.03 -1.51 3.89
CA PRO A 124 10.75 -1.95 4.43
C PRO A 124 10.53 -3.43 4.07
N ALA A 125 10.64 -4.30 5.06
CA ALA A 125 10.46 -5.74 4.88
C ALA A 125 10.07 -6.45 6.20
N PRO A 126 9.15 -7.44 6.13
CA PRO A 126 8.47 -7.93 4.92
C PRO A 126 7.23 -7.12 4.54
N ILE A 127 7.08 -6.82 3.25
CA ILE A 127 5.88 -6.23 2.65
C ILE A 127 5.09 -7.32 1.93
N ILE A 128 3.77 -7.24 1.99
CA ILE A 128 2.83 -8.05 1.22
C ILE A 128 1.95 -7.12 0.39
N ASP A 129 2.02 -7.25 -0.93
CA ASP A 129 1.26 -6.42 -1.88
C ASP A 129 0.22 -7.28 -2.62
N PRO A 130 -1.06 -7.22 -2.24
CA PRO A 130 -2.09 -8.05 -2.88
C PRO A 130 -2.23 -7.82 -4.38
N LEU A 131 -1.86 -6.64 -4.90
CA LEU A 131 -1.88 -6.38 -6.34
C LEU A 131 -0.82 -7.21 -7.08
N VAL A 132 0.38 -7.32 -6.51
CA VAL A 132 1.47 -8.14 -7.07
C VAL A 132 1.12 -9.61 -6.97
N LEU A 133 0.59 -10.05 -5.80
CA LEU A 133 0.14 -11.41 -5.58
C LEU A 133 -0.97 -11.83 -6.56
N ASP A 134 -2.01 -11.01 -6.69
CA ASP A 134 -3.15 -11.27 -7.56
C ASP A 134 -2.73 -11.42 -9.04
N LYS A 135 -1.79 -10.59 -9.49
CA LYS A 135 -1.25 -10.68 -10.84
C LYS A 135 -0.34 -11.90 -11.05
N ALA A 136 0.37 -12.35 -10.02
CA ALA A 136 1.26 -13.50 -10.10
C ALA A 136 0.48 -14.82 -10.08
N ILE A 137 -0.45 -14.95 -9.13
CA ILE A 137 -1.17 -16.22 -8.87
C ILE A 137 -2.33 -16.41 -9.85
N ASP A 138 -3.13 -15.37 -10.09
CA ASP A 138 -4.26 -15.43 -11.03
C ASP A 138 -3.98 -14.57 -12.28
N LYS A 139 -2.88 -14.91 -12.96
CA LYS A 139 -2.35 -14.16 -14.12
C LYS A 139 -3.40 -13.89 -15.20
N TYR A 140 -4.32 -14.81 -15.41
CA TYR A 140 -5.30 -14.75 -16.52
C TYR A 140 -6.69 -14.27 -16.10
N ARG A 141 -6.85 -13.86 -14.84
CA ARG A 141 -8.11 -13.30 -14.37
C ARG A 141 -8.51 -12.07 -15.19
N LYS A 142 -9.71 -12.09 -15.72
CA LYS A 142 -10.28 -10.97 -16.47
C LYS A 142 -10.75 -9.86 -15.54
N GLY A 143 -10.74 -8.64 -16.04
CA GLY A 143 -11.23 -7.47 -15.33
C GLY A 143 -10.12 -6.61 -14.72
N LYS A 144 -10.52 -5.60 -13.96
CA LYS A 144 -9.61 -4.68 -13.30
C LYS A 144 -8.91 -5.34 -12.11
N ARG A 145 -7.77 -4.78 -11.73
CA ARG A 145 -6.97 -5.20 -10.57
C ARG A 145 -6.91 -4.07 -9.52
N THR A 146 -8.00 -3.27 -9.38
CA THR A 146 -8.11 -2.31 -8.29
C THR A 146 -8.51 -3.02 -7.00
N LEU A 147 -8.32 -2.35 -5.87
CA LEU A 147 -8.65 -2.92 -4.55
C LEU A 147 -10.11 -3.35 -4.46
N GLU A 148 -11.04 -2.54 -4.98
CA GLU A 148 -12.48 -2.85 -4.95
C GLU A 148 -12.79 -4.15 -5.73
N PHE A 149 -12.20 -4.30 -6.92
CA PHE A 149 -12.38 -5.52 -7.71
C PHE A 149 -11.69 -6.74 -7.07
N ALA A 150 -10.54 -6.57 -6.44
CA ALA A 150 -9.89 -7.63 -5.69
C ALA A 150 -10.73 -8.02 -4.46
N ALA A 151 -11.27 -7.05 -3.72
CA ALA A 151 -12.17 -7.29 -2.60
C ALA A 151 -13.40 -8.11 -3.02
N GLU A 152 -14.05 -7.75 -4.13
CA GLU A 152 -15.17 -8.50 -4.69
C GLU A 152 -14.77 -9.95 -5.04
N VAL A 153 -13.65 -10.14 -5.73
CA VAL A 153 -13.17 -11.47 -6.17
C VAL A 153 -12.83 -12.37 -4.98
N TYR A 154 -12.20 -11.82 -3.96
CA TYR A 154 -11.78 -12.58 -2.78
C TYR A 154 -12.81 -12.58 -1.64
N GLY A 155 -14.02 -12.08 -1.90
CA GLY A 155 -15.15 -12.12 -0.94
C GLY A 155 -14.94 -11.24 0.29
N VAL A 156 -14.20 -10.14 0.14
CA VAL A 156 -13.94 -9.15 1.20
C VAL A 156 -14.92 -7.99 1.07
N SER A 157 -15.56 -7.61 2.18
CA SER A 157 -16.41 -6.41 2.19
C SER A 157 -15.53 -5.16 2.28
N LEU A 158 -15.70 -4.25 1.32
CA LEU A 158 -15.12 -2.91 1.34
C LEU A 158 -16.27 -1.90 1.40
N VAL A 159 -16.38 -1.21 2.53
CA VAL A 159 -17.34 -0.13 2.77
C VAL A 159 -16.55 1.15 2.90
N ASP A 160 -17.04 2.24 2.34
CA ASP A 160 -16.37 3.55 2.34
C ASP A 160 -14.98 3.53 1.64
N ALA A 161 -14.93 2.98 0.42
CA ALA A 161 -13.74 3.05 -0.42
C ALA A 161 -13.22 4.50 -0.54
N HIS A 162 -11.88 4.65 -0.58
CA HIS A 162 -11.15 5.92 -0.55
C HIS A 162 -11.14 6.62 0.84
N ASP A 163 -11.37 5.85 1.90
CA ASP A 163 -10.94 6.17 3.24
C ASP A 163 -9.71 5.30 3.55
N ALA A 164 -8.58 5.91 3.93
CA ALA A 164 -7.32 5.18 4.14
C ALA A 164 -7.47 4.01 5.12
N SER A 165 -8.36 4.11 6.12
CA SER A 165 -8.60 3.01 7.06
C SER A 165 -9.36 1.85 6.42
N ALA A 166 -10.38 2.14 5.62
CA ALA A 166 -11.17 1.13 4.93
C ALA A 166 -10.33 0.40 3.89
N ASP A 167 -9.52 1.13 3.11
CA ASP A 167 -8.68 0.58 2.06
C ASP A 167 -7.53 -0.25 2.63
N ALA A 168 -6.84 0.22 3.68
CA ALA A 168 -5.81 -0.55 4.36
C ALA A 168 -6.36 -1.87 4.95
N ILE A 169 -7.49 -1.82 5.66
CA ILE A 169 -8.12 -3.01 6.25
C ILE A 169 -8.58 -3.99 5.16
N ALA A 170 -9.17 -3.48 4.08
CA ALA A 170 -9.58 -4.31 2.96
C ALA A 170 -8.38 -4.98 2.28
N ALA A 171 -7.28 -4.25 2.06
CA ALA A 171 -6.04 -4.82 1.51
C ALA A 171 -5.52 -5.97 2.38
N GLY A 172 -5.47 -5.81 3.70
CA GLY A 172 -5.06 -6.87 4.63
C GLY A 172 -5.97 -8.09 4.57
N ARG A 173 -7.29 -7.89 4.55
CA ARG A 173 -8.27 -8.98 4.44
C ARG A 173 -8.18 -9.70 3.09
N VAL A 174 -7.94 -8.98 2.00
CA VAL A 174 -7.69 -9.57 0.66
C VAL A 174 -6.43 -10.44 0.71
N ALA A 175 -5.32 -9.95 1.28
CA ALA A 175 -4.10 -10.74 1.46
C ALA A 175 -4.35 -12.03 2.25
N GLN A 176 -5.09 -11.95 3.37
CA GLN A 176 -5.47 -13.11 4.19
C GLN A 176 -6.36 -14.10 3.42
N ALA A 177 -7.33 -13.60 2.65
CA ALA A 177 -8.20 -14.44 1.82
C ALA A 177 -7.41 -15.16 0.71
N MET A 178 -6.47 -14.44 0.07
CA MET A 178 -5.59 -15.03 -0.94
C MET A 178 -4.69 -16.13 -0.33
N ALA A 179 -4.08 -15.89 0.84
CA ALA A 179 -3.24 -16.87 1.50
C ALA A 179 -4.00 -18.17 1.89
N LYS A 180 -5.27 -18.03 2.26
CA LYS A 180 -6.16 -19.18 2.55
C LYS A 180 -6.61 -19.91 1.30
N LEU A 181 -6.76 -19.20 0.16
CA LEU A 181 -7.19 -19.77 -1.11
C LEU A 181 -6.05 -20.45 -1.87
N TYR A 182 -4.83 -19.92 -1.76
CA TYR A 182 -3.62 -20.38 -2.43
C TYR A 182 -2.50 -20.71 -1.43
N PRO A 183 -2.72 -21.67 -0.52
CA PRO A 183 -1.77 -21.93 0.58
C PRO A 183 -0.41 -22.45 0.08
N ASP A 184 -0.37 -23.20 -1.00
CA ASP A 184 0.87 -23.78 -1.54
C ASP A 184 1.84 -22.69 -2.03
N GLU A 185 1.32 -21.60 -2.55
CA GLU A 185 2.10 -20.48 -3.07
C GLU A 185 2.37 -19.39 -2.03
N LEU A 186 1.40 -19.13 -1.16
CA LEU A 186 1.38 -17.94 -0.30
C LEU A 186 1.59 -18.23 1.20
N ALA A 187 1.30 -19.43 1.70
CA ALA A 187 1.54 -19.78 3.10
C ALA A 187 3.01 -20.17 3.35
N VAL A 188 3.90 -19.30 2.93
CA VAL A 188 5.35 -19.42 3.10
C VAL A 188 5.86 -18.37 4.10
N GLU A 189 7.12 -18.43 4.47
CA GLU A 189 7.73 -17.41 5.34
C GLU A 189 7.62 -16.01 4.70
N ALA A 190 7.27 -14.99 5.51
CA ALA A 190 6.95 -13.64 5.03
C ALA A 190 8.09 -12.98 4.23
N ARG A 191 9.34 -13.16 4.67
CA ARG A 191 10.49 -12.60 3.94
C ARG A 191 10.72 -13.30 2.61
N LEU A 192 10.48 -14.60 2.53
CA LEU A 192 10.53 -15.33 1.28
C LEU A 192 9.45 -14.84 0.30
N LEU A 193 8.23 -14.61 0.81
CA LEU A 193 7.16 -14.05 -0.02
C LEU A 193 7.47 -12.62 -0.49
N HIS A 194 8.05 -11.80 0.38
CA HIS A 194 8.55 -10.47 0.02
C HIS A 194 9.56 -10.54 -1.13
N MET A 195 10.55 -11.41 -1.04
CA MET A 195 11.55 -11.58 -2.10
C MET A 195 10.94 -12.04 -3.44
N ARG A 196 9.99 -12.98 -3.40
CA ARG A 196 9.27 -13.40 -4.61
C ARG A 196 8.51 -12.26 -5.28
N GLN A 197 7.95 -11.33 -4.51
CA GLN A 197 7.21 -10.18 -5.05
C GLN A 197 8.13 -9.19 -5.78
N ILE A 198 9.41 -9.09 -5.42
CA ILE A 198 10.40 -8.30 -6.17
C ILE A 198 10.50 -8.84 -7.60
N ASP A 199 10.70 -10.14 -7.73
CA ASP A 199 10.82 -10.79 -9.05
C ASP A 199 9.49 -10.69 -9.84
N TRP A 200 8.37 -11.00 -9.20
CA TRP A 200 7.06 -10.91 -9.84
C TRP A 200 6.71 -9.50 -10.30
N CYS A 201 7.03 -8.47 -9.52
CA CYS A 201 6.78 -7.09 -9.92
C CYS A 201 7.64 -6.69 -11.13
N ALA A 202 8.92 -7.11 -11.15
CA ALA A 202 9.81 -6.86 -12.28
C ALA A 202 9.30 -7.54 -13.56
N GLU A 203 8.90 -8.82 -13.49
CA GLU A 203 8.32 -9.56 -14.62
C GLU A 203 7.00 -8.93 -15.11
N GLN A 204 6.09 -8.60 -14.20
CA GLN A 204 4.81 -7.95 -14.54
C GLN A 204 5.01 -6.60 -15.22
N SER A 205 5.99 -5.83 -14.76
CA SER A 205 6.33 -4.53 -15.35
C SER A 205 6.94 -4.67 -16.74
N ALA A 206 7.82 -5.66 -16.94
CA ALA A 206 8.40 -5.96 -18.25
C ALA A 206 7.30 -6.41 -19.25
N ASP A 207 6.45 -7.36 -18.86
CA ASP A 207 5.31 -7.83 -19.67
C ASP A 207 4.39 -6.67 -20.06
N PHE A 208 4.08 -5.78 -19.11
CA PHE A 208 3.22 -4.62 -19.35
C PHE A 208 3.89 -3.60 -20.27
N GLN A 209 5.17 -3.33 -20.09
CA GLN A 209 5.94 -2.44 -20.96
C GLN A 209 5.96 -2.95 -22.41
N ASP A 210 6.22 -4.24 -22.59
CA ASP A 210 6.23 -4.87 -23.90
C ASP A 210 4.83 -4.83 -24.57
N TYR A 211 3.78 -5.05 -23.81
CA TYR A 211 2.41 -4.89 -24.30
C TYR A 211 2.13 -3.45 -24.76
N MET A 212 2.45 -2.47 -23.92
CA MET A 212 2.21 -1.06 -24.22
C MET A 212 3.03 -0.59 -25.43
N ARG A 213 4.28 -1.03 -25.57
CA ARG A 213 5.13 -0.70 -26.73
C ARG A 213 4.57 -1.25 -28.03
N ARG A 214 3.99 -2.43 -28.00
CA ARG A 214 3.39 -3.08 -29.18
C ARG A 214 2.04 -2.47 -29.57
N THR A 215 1.25 -1.98 -28.61
CA THR A 215 -0.16 -1.67 -28.84
C THR A 215 -0.51 -0.20 -28.75
N HIS A 216 0.28 0.62 -28.03
CA HIS A 216 -0.08 2.00 -27.73
C HIS A 216 1.05 3.00 -28.01
N ASN A 217 2.20 2.84 -27.38
CA ASN A 217 3.31 3.79 -27.47
C ASN A 217 4.64 3.05 -27.49
N PRO A 218 5.40 3.06 -28.61
CA PRO A 218 6.67 2.35 -28.72
C PRO A 218 7.75 2.83 -27.72
N ASP A 219 7.64 4.04 -27.22
CA ASP A 219 8.58 4.64 -26.26
C ASP A 219 8.14 4.49 -24.79
N PHE A 220 7.05 3.73 -24.53
CA PHE A 220 6.53 3.53 -23.17
C PHE A 220 7.56 2.87 -22.26
N THR A 221 7.72 3.45 -21.07
CA THR A 221 8.57 2.90 -20.00
C THR A 221 7.79 2.78 -18.69
N THR A 222 8.09 1.79 -17.90
CA THR A 222 7.59 1.63 -16.53
C THR A 222 8.67 1.06 -15.64
N SER A 223 8.60 1.36 -14.34
CA SER A 223 9.54 0.83 -13.35
C SER A 223 9.06 -0.53 -12.85
N GLY A 224 9.97 -1.48 -12.75
CA GLY A 224 9.77 -2.75 -12.05
C GLY A 224 10.31 -2.78 -10.63
N LEU A 225 10.76 -1.63 -10.12
CA LEU A 225 11.26 -1.52 -8.74
C LEU A 225 10.11 -1.70 -7.74
N TRP A 226 10.39 -2.48 -6.69
CA TRP A 226 9.46 -2.80 -5.63
C TRP A 226 10.25 -3.16 -4.34
N PRO A 227 9.80 -2.81 -3.14
CA PRO A 227 8.54 -2.11 -2.81
C PRO A 227 8.64 -0.58 -2.87
N VAL A 228 9.80 -0.01 -3.15
CA VAL A 228 10.06 1.43 -3.36
C VAL A 228 10.61 1.63 -4.77
N ARG A 229 10.21 2.73 -5.46
CA ARG A 229 10.64 3.06 -6.82
C ARG A 229 11.14 4.50 -6.96
#